data_7cb017e90981b8386e28c0838e8892a6
#
_entry.id   7cb017e90981b8386e28c0838e8892a6
#
_cell.length_a   1.000
_cell.length_b   1.000
_cell.length_c   1.000
_cell.angle_alpha   90.00
_cell.angle_beta   90.00
_cell.angle_gamma   90.00
#
_symmetry.space_group_name_H-M   'P 1'
#
loop_
_entity.id
_entity.type
_entity.pdbx_description
1 polymer ?
#
loop_
_entity_poly.entity_id
_entity_poly.type
_entity_poly.pdbx_seq_one_letter_code
_entity_poly.pdbx_strand_id
1 'polypeptide(L)'
;KSVGESVSQPLKYYRNNIDSLVTLLECMKVNQVTDFIFSSSCTVYGQPDLIPVDEQAPFKYAESPYGATKQMGERILNDAAASGFRVVSLRYFNPIGAHPGNEIGEIPIGIPNNLVPYITQTAAGIRKSLTVFGDDYPTPDGSCLRDFIHVVDIARAHVKSVEYLRSRKEEKFFEPFNLGTGKGVSVLELIRTFETVNNLKLNYSIGPRRAGDDPSAASRLRRRADEGVSAGLQHRAAVRSLSRARTPDRAWHPGGLSETQNRRFARWRWHLRDHQPDGLRLRIAG
;
A
#
# COMPACT_ATOMS: atom_id res chain seq x y z
N LYS A 1 -1.51 -11.63 -2.75
CA LYS A 1 -2.27 -10.39 -2.70
C LYS A 1 -2.27 -9.74 -4.08
N SER A 2 -3.31 -9.96 -4.86
CA SER A 2 -3.47 -9.36 -6.19
C SER A 2 -4.96 -9.26 -6.51
N VAL A 3 -5.42 -8.09 -6.93
CA VAL A 3 -6.82 -7.88 -7.34
C VAL A 3 -7.14 -8.76 -8.55
N GLY A 4 -6.30 -8.73 -9.59
CA GLY A 4 -6.51 -9.54 -10.80
C GLY A 4 -6.51 -11.05 -10.53
N GLU A 5 -5.58 -11.57 -9.73
CA GLU A 5 -5.56 -12.99 -9.35
C GLU A 5 -6.81 -13.38 -8.57
N SER A 6 -7.35 -12.49 -7.73
CA SER A 6 -8.57 -12.79 -6.98
C SER A 6 -9.79 -12.99 -7.88
N VAL A 7 -9.85 -12.31 -9.02
CA VAL A 7 -10.92 -12.49 -10.01
C VAL A 7 -10.82 -13.86 -10.68
N SER A 8 -9.60 -14.29 -11.03
CA SER A 8 -9.40 -15.61 -11.67
C SER A 8 -9.43 -16.78 -10.69
N GLN A 9 -9.14 -16.56 -9.41
CA GLN A 9 -9.08 -17.60 -8.36
C GLN A 9 -9.82 -17.16 -7.07
N PRO A 10 -11.13 -16.86 -7.13
CA PRO A 10 -11.85 -16.28 -6.00
C PRO A 10 -11.86 -17.17 -4.76
N LEU A 11 -12.09 -18.47 -4.90
CA LEU A 11 -12.16 -19.41 -3.77
C LEU A 11 -10.83 -19.49 -3.00
N LYS A 12 -9.69 -19.37 -3.68
CA LYS A 12 -8.37 -19.30 -3.05
C LYS A 12 -8.29 -18.10 -2.09
N TYR A 13 -8.81 -16.95 -2.52
CA TYR A 13 -8.80 -15.73 -1.71
C TYR A 13 -9.73 -15.82 -0.51
N TYR A 14 -10.95 -16.32 -0.69
CA TYR A 14 -11.87 -16.53 0.44
C TYR A 14 -11.29 -17.50 1.46
N ARG A 15 -10.80 -18.66 1.04
CA ARG A 15 -10.19 -19.63 1.94
C ARG A 15 -8.98 -19.04 2.66
N ASN A 16 -8.02 -18.47 1.94
CA ASN A 16 -6.80 -17.97 2.57
C ASN A 16 -7.02 -16.75 3.47
N ASN A 17 -7.97 -15.87 3.14
CA ASN A 17 -8.14 -14.62 3.90
C ASN A 17 -9.18 -14.76 5.01
N ILE A 18 -10.23 -15.54 4.81
CA ILE A 18 -11.32 -15.66 5.80
C ILE A 18 -11.07 -16.82 6.76
N ASP A 19 -10.79 -18.03 6.25
CA ASP A 19 -10.56 -19.18 7.11
C ASP A 19 -9.35 -18.95 8.03
N SER A 20 -8.26 -18.37 7.49
CA SER A 20 -7.08 -18.06 8.31
C SER A 20 -7.35 -16.97 9.36
N LEU A 21 -8.19 -15.97 9.05
CA LEU A 21 -8.57 -14.94 10.01
C LEU A 21 -9.39 -15.56 11.17
N VAL A 22 -10.40 -16.35 10.84
CA VAL A 22 -11.25 -17.01 11.84
C VAL A 22 -10.40 -17.92 12.73
N THR A 23 -9.59 -18.80 12.12
CA THR A 23 -8.69 -19.69 12.87
C THR A 23 -7.75 -18.93 13.81
N LEU A 24 -7.18 -17.79 13.33
CA LEU A 24 -6.32 -16.97 14.17
C LEU A 24 -7.07 -16.36 15.35
N LEU A 25 -8.28 -15.84 15.14
CA LEU A 25 -9.10 -15.28 16.23
C LEU A 25 -9.49 -16.33 17.25
N GLU A 26 -9.82 -17.56 16.82
CA GLU A 26 -10.08 -18.69 17.72
C GLU A 26 -8.85 -19.03 18.56
N CYS A 27 -7.68 -19.14 17.94
CA CYS A 27 -6.42 -19.36 18.64
C CYS A 27 -6.09 -18.23 19.63
N MET A 28 -6.30 -16.97 19.23
CA MET A 28 -6.10 -15.81 20.11
C MET A 28 -7.03 -15.85 21.32
N LYS A 29 -8.31 -16.19 21.11
CA LYS A 29 -9.29 -16.31 22.20
C LYS A 29 -8.89 -17.37 23.22
N VAL A 30 -8.46 -18.55 22.77
CA VAL A 30 -7.98 -19.63 23.65
C VAL A 30 -6.76 -19.18 24.45
N ASN A 31 -5.87 -18.38 23.88
CA ASN A 31 -4.65 -17.89 24.53
C ASN A 31 -4.83 -16.52 25.22
N GLN A 32 -6.06 -16.03 25.36
CA GLN A 32 -6.38 -14.75 26.01
C GLN A 32 -5.65 -13.55 25.40
N VAL A 33 -5.37 -13.59 24.09
CA VAL A 33 -4.80 -12.47 23.33
C VAL A 33 -5.96 -11.70 22.71
N THR A 34 -6.12 -10.43 23.09
CA THR A 34 -7.27 -9.60 22.67
C THR A 34 -6.91 -8.52 21.66
N ASP A 35 -5.65 -8.12 21.58
CA ASP A 35 -5.19 -7.04 20.71
C ASP A 35 -4.94 -7.52 19.30
N PHE A 36 -5.58 -6.91 18.32
CA PHE A 36 -5.45 -7.27 16.91
C PHE A 36 -5.25 -6.06 16.02
N ILE A 37 -4.26 -6.10 15.15
CA ILE A 37 -4.05 -5.10 14.10
C ILE A 37 -4.27 -5.77 12.75
N PHE A 38 -5.26 -5.30 12.01
CA PHE A 38 -5.66 -5.87 10.73
C PHE A 38 -5.13 -5.07 9.55
N SER A 39 -4.40 -5.73 8.67
CA SER A 39 -4.01 -5.19 7.37
C SER A 39 -5.22 -5.18 6.42
N SER A 40 -6.02 -4.12 6.49
CA SER A 40 -7.15 -3.91 5.58
C SER A 40 -6.70 -3.19 4.29
N SER A 41 -7.62 -2.65 3.54
CA SER A 41 -7.36 -2.01 2.24
C SER A 41 -8.42 -0.97 1.94
N CYS A 42 -8.07 0.07 1.19
CA CYS A 42 -9.05 1.03 0.65
C CYS A 42 -10.10 0.37 -0.27
N THR A 43 -9.83 -0.84 -0.76
CA THR A 43 -10.79 -1.61 -1.59
C THR A 43 -12.08 -1.97 -0.85
N VAL A 44 -12.15 -1.80 0.48
CA VAL A 44 -13.37 -1.96 1.27
C VAL A 44 -14.44 -0.92 0.91
N TYR A 45 -14.06 0.21 0.37
CA TYR A 45 -15.02 1.25 0.00
C TYR A 45 -15.77 0.94 -1.30
N GLY A 46 -15.27 0.03 -2.15
CA GLY A 46 -15.77 -0.15 -3.50
C GLY A 46 -15.63 1.14 -4.31
N GLN A 47 -16.68 1.56 -5.00
CA GLN A 47 -16.77 2.87 -5.66
C GLN A 47 -17.52 3.86 -4.75
N PRO A 48 -16.81 4.70 -3.99
CA PRO A 48 -17.44 5.63 -3.06
C PRO A 48 -18.15 6.75 -3.81
N ASP A 49 -19.29 7.22 -3.27
CA ASP A 49 -20.05 8.34 -3.87
C ASP A 49 -19.33 9.67 -3.76
N LEU A 50 -18.51 9.83 -2.72
CA LEU A 50 -17.78 11.05 -2.43
C LEU A 50 -16.28 10.79 -2.32
N ILE A 51 -15.50 11.69 -2.90
CA ILE A 51 -14.05 11.75 -2.80
C ILE A 51 -13.70 13.16 -2.30
N PRO A 52 -12.87 13.29 -1.26
CA PRO A 52 -12.09 12.29 -0.54
C PRO A 52 -12.93 11.37 0.36
N VAL A 53 -12.51 10.11 0.48
CA VAL A 53 -13.15 9.13 1.34
C VAL A 53 -12.59 9.17 2.76
N ASP A 54 -13.44 9.15 3.76
CA ASP A 54 -13.07 9.01 5.18
C ASP A 54 -13.46 7.63 5.73
N GLU A 55 -13.09 7.37 6.98
CA GLU A 55 -13.35 6.08 7.64
C GLU A 55 -14.84 5.81 7.89
N GLN A 56 -15.69 6.83 7.84
CA GLN A 56 -17.15 6.76 8.01
C GLN A 56 -17.86 6.46 6.69
N ALA A 57 -17.16 6.52 5.56
CA ALA A 57 -17.74 6.23 4.26
C ALA A 57 -18.32 4.81 4.22
N PRO A 58 -19.56 4.62 3.72
CA PRO A 58 -20.18 3.32 3.68
C PRO A 58 -19.46 2.37 2.71
N PHE A 59 -19.44 1.10 3.04
CA PHE A 59 -18.97 0.08 2.11
C PHE A 59 -19.97 -0.05 0.96
N LYS A 60 -19.44 0.08 -0.25
CA LYS A 60 -20.16 -0.27 -1.49
C LYS A 60 -19.80 -1.69 -1.92
N TYR A 61 -20.42 -2.17 -2.97
CA TYR A 61 -20.07 -3.47 -3.54
C TYR A 61 -18.57 -3.53 -3.87
N ALA A 62 -17.91 -4.60 -3.41
CA ALA A 62 -16.48 -4.77 -3.64
C ALA A 62 -16.22 -5.15 -5.12
N GLU A 63 -15.36 -4.41 -5.79
CA GLU A 63 -15.02 -4.59 -7.21
C GLU A 63 -14.23 -5.89 -7.49
N SER A 64 -13.81 -6.59 -6.44
CA SER A 64 -13.06 -7.84 -6.56
C SER A 64 -13.26 -8.76 -5.36
N PRO A 65 -13.05 -10.09 -5.54
CA PRO A 65 -13.03 -11.03 -4.42
C PRO A 65 -12.02 -10.65 -3.32
N TYR A 66 -10.86 -10.07 -3.68
CA TYR A 66 -9.93 -9.54 -2.69
C TYR A 66 -10.57 -8.44 -1.85
N GLY A 67 -11.21 -7.46 -2.48
CA GLY A 67 -11.94 -6.39 -1.76
C GLY A 67 -13.04 -6.96 -0.88
N ALA A 68 -13.83 -7.89 -1.39
CA ALA A 68 -14.88 -8.59 -0.64
C ALA A 68 -14.31 -9.29 0.61
N THR A 69 -13.15 -9.98 0.50
CA THR A 69 -12.53 -10.61 1.68
C THR A 69 -12.07 -9.58 2.72
N LYS A 70 -11.70 -8.35 2.31
CA LYS A 70 -11.35 -7.29 3.27
C LYS A 70 -12.58 -6.71 3.96
N GLN A 71 -13.69 -6.51 3.23
CA GLN A 71 -14.98 -6.13 3.83
C GLN A 71 -15.46 -7.18 4.84
N MET A 72 -15.45 -8.47 4.45
CA MET A 72 -15.83 -9.58 5.34
C MET A 72 -14.90 -9.65 6.56
N GLY A 73 -13.58 -9.47 6.36
CA GLY A 73 -12.62 -9.46 7.46
C GLY A 73 -12.89 -8.35 8.47
N GLU A 74 -13.17 -7.12 8.02
CA GLU A 74 -13.55 -6.04 8.93
C GLU A 74 -14.89 -6.31 9.64
N ARG A 75 -15.86 -6.92 8.96
CA ARG A 75 -17.12 -7.33 9.58
C ARG A 75 -16.89 -8.37 10.67
N ILE A 76 -16.14 -9.44 10.37
CA ILE A 76 -15.80 -10.49 11.36
C ILE A 76 -15.08 -9.88 12.57
N LEU A 77 -14.14 -8.97 12.35
CA LEU A 77 -13.40 -8.31 13.41
C LEU A 77 -14.25 -7.36 14.26
N ASN A 78 -15.20 -6.66 13.65
CA ASN A 78 -16.16 -5.84 14.38
C ASN A 78 -17.07 -6.70 15.27
N ASP A 79 -17.53 -7.85 14.78
CA ASP A 79 -18.33 -8.79 15.54
C ASP A 79 -17.47 -9.47 16.64
N ALA A 80 -16.20 -9.79 16.37
CA ALA A 80 -15.25 -10.29 17.37
C ALA A 80 -14.96 -9.25 18.47
N ALA A 81 -14.90 -7.96 18.11
CA ALA A 81 -14.73 -6.89 19.09
C ALA A 81 -15.86 -6.90 20.13
N ALA A 82 -17.12 -7.18 19.74
CA ALA A 82 -18.21 -7.35 20.69
C ALA A 82 -17.97 -8.49 21.71
N SER A 83 -17.12 -9.46 21.36
CA SER A 83 -16.73 -10.61 22.20
C SER A 83 -15.45 -10.39 23.00
N GLY A 84 -14.92 -9.15 23.07
CA GLY A 84 -13.78 -8.79 23.92
C GLY A 84 -12.46 -8.57 23.18
N PHE A 85 -12.46 -8.49 21.85
CA PHE A 85 -11.26 -8.09 21.11
C PHE A 85 -11.13 -6.57 21.04
N ARG A 86 -9.88 -6.08 20.97
CA ARG A 86 -9.52 -4.69 20.69
C ARG A 86 -8.84 -4.64 19.34
N VAL A 87 -9.50 -4.06 18.37
CA VAL A 87 -9.10 -4.15 16.96
C VAL A 87 -8.80 -2.79 16.38
N VAL A 88 -7.63 -2.67 15.75
CA VAL A 88 -7.27 -1.57 14.86
C VAL A 88 -7.22 -2.12 13.43
N SER A 89 -8.02 -1.55 12.53
CA SER A 89 -8.03 -1.90 11.11
C SER A 89 -7.34 -0.82 10.30
N LEU A 90 -6.24 -1.16 9.61
CA LEU A 90 -5.46 -0.23 8.81
C LEU A 90 -5.80 -0.40 7.33
N ARG A 91 -6.55 0.56 6.77
CA ARG A 91 -6.98 0.55 5.36
C ARG A 91 -5.91 1.20 4.49
N TYR A 92 -5.01 0.37 3.91
CA TYR A 92 -3.95 0.86 3.04
C TYR A 92 -4.48 1.31 1.70
N PHE A 93 -3.91 2.41 1.20
CA PHE A 93 -4.01 2.77 -0.21
C PHE A 93 -2.95 2.01 -1.02
N ASN A 94 -2.07 2.64 -1.76
CA ASN A 94 -1.10 1.95 -2.62
C ASN A 94 0.30 1.94 -1.99
N PRO A 95 0.72 0.85 -1.33
CA PRO A 95 2.07 0.76 -0.77
C PRO A 95 3.13 0.81 -1.87
N ILE A 96 4.17 1.62 -1.64
CA ILE A 96 5.37 1.70 -2.51
C ILE A 96 6.64 1.85 -1.68
N GLY A 97 7.77 1.69 -2.36
CA GLY A 97 9.09 1.93 -1.77
C GLY A 97 9.71 0.71 -1.12
N ALA A 98 10.90 0.93 -0.57
CA ALA A 98 11.70 -0.06 0.12
C ALA A 98 12.34 0.57 1.36
N HIS A 99 12.91 -0.26 2.24
CA HIS A 99 13.65 0.24 3.39
C HIS A 99 14.86 1.07 2.96
N PRO A 100 15.13 2.25 3.57
CA PRO A 100 16.23 3.13 3.16
C PRO A 100 17.62 2.46 3.25
N GLY A 101 17.78 1.45 4.08
CA GLY A 101 19.02 0.66 4.19
C GLY A 101 19.25 -0.36 3.07
N ASN A 102 18.32 -0.49 2.09
CA ASN A 102 18.35 -1.46 1.00
C ASN A 102 18.35 -2.95 1.40
N GLU A 103 18.13 -3.24 2.68
CA GLU A 103 18.12 -4.62 3.20
C GLU A 103 16.77 -5.30 2.97
N ILE A 104 15.69 -4.50 2.90
CA ILE A 104 14.31 -4.97 2.73
C ILE A 104 13.67 -4.21 1.58
N GLY A 105 13.13 -4.94 0.62
CA GLY A 105 12.42 -4.39 -0.55
C GLY A 105 11.35 -5.35 -1.07
N GLU A 106 10.66 -4.95 -2.13
CA GLU A 106 9.64 -5.78 -2.78
C GLU A 106 10.27 -6.56 -3.94
N ILE A 107 10.37 -7.89 -3.77
CA ILE A 107 10.81 -8.81 -4.83
C ILE A 107 9.66 -9.78 -5.12
N PRO A 108 8.82 -9.47 -6.11
CA PRO A 108 7.69 -10.34 -6.45
C PRO A 108 8.18 -11.64 -7.08
N ILE A 109 7.59 -12.75 -6.66
CA ILE A 109 7.78 -14.05 -7.29
C ILE A 109 7.00 -14.05 -8.61
N GLY A 110 7.69 -14.25 -9.73
CA GLY A 110 7.08 -14.23 -11.06
C GLY A 110 6.80 -12.82 -11.60
N ILE A 111 5.66 -12.66 -12.27
CA ILE A 111 5.28 -11.39 -12.88
C ILE A 111 4.72 -10.43 -11.81
N PRO A 112 5.27 -9.21 -11.67
CA PRO A 112 4.72 -8.23 -10.74
C PRO A 112 3.28 -7.87 -11.05
N ASN A 113 2.47 -7.69 -10.01
CA ASN A 113 1.11 -7.19 -10.13
C ASN A 113 1.00 -5.68 -9.77
N ASN A 114 2.06 -5.13 -9.16
CA ASN A 114 2.12 -3.73 -8.75
C ASN A 114 2.95 -2.89 -9.75
N LEU A 115 2.59 -1.62 -9.90
CA LEU A 115 3.21 -0.71 -10.86
C LEU A 115 4.71 -0.52 -10.60
N VAL A 116 5.12 -0.26 -9.36
CA VAL A 116 6.50 0.09 -9.03
C VAL A 116 7.48 -1.04 -9.31
N PRO A 117 7.25 -2.30 -8.90
CA PRO A 117 8.09 -3.42 -9.33
C PRO A 117 8.17 -3.59 -10.86
N TYR A 118 7.08 -3.29 -11.58
CA TYR A 118 7.09 -3.30 -13.05
C TYR A 118 8.02 -2.23 -13.61
N ILE A 119 7.93 -0.99 -13.11
CA ILE A 119 8.80 0.13 -13.48
C ILE A 119 10.26 -0.24 -13.24
N THR A 120 10.60 -0.72 -12.04
CA THR A 120 11.99 -1.05 -11.67
C THR A 120 12.54 -2.21 -12.48
N GLN A 121 11.75 -3.25 -12.74
CA GLN A 121 12.16 -4.39 -13.58
C GLN A 121 12.35 -3.97 -15.06
N THR A 122 11.52 -3.05 -15.57
CA THR A 122 11.67 -2.49 -16.92
C THR A 122 12.93 -1.64 -17.01
N ALA A 123 13.18 -0.79 -16.04
CA ALA A 123 14.38 0.04 -15.98
C ALA A 123 15.67 -0.80 -15.84
N ALA A 124 15.62 -1.92 -15.12
CA ALA A 124 16.73 -2.86 -15.00
C ALA A 124 16.92 -3.76 -16.23
N GLY A 125 16.06 -3.65 -17.26
CA GLY A 125 16.12 -4.47 -18.47
C GLY A 125 15.66 -5.92 -18.27
N ILE A 126 15.07 -6.25 -17.12
CA ILE A 126 14.50 -7.57 -16.84
C ILE A 126 13.23 -7.77 -17.66
N ARG A 127 12.47 -6.66 -17.86
CA ARG A 127 11.29 -6.61 -18.72
C ARG A 127 11.54 -5.71 -19.91
N LYS A 128 11.02 -6.11 -21.07
CA LYS A 128 11.16 -5.35 -22.32
C LYS A 128 10.38 -4.02 -22.28
N SER A 129 9.20 -4.04 -21.69
CA SER A 129 8.30 -2.87 -21.59
C SER A 129 7.31 -3.03 -20.45
N LEU A 130 6.67 -1.93 -20.07
CA LEU A 130 5.50 -1.93 -19.20
C LEU A 130 4.26 -1.43 -19.96
N THR A 131 3.06 -1.80 -19.51
CA THR A 131 1.81 -1.32 -20.07
C THR A 131 1.13 -0.37 -19.08
N VAL A 132 0.82 0.84 -19.54
CA VAL A 132 -0.07 1.78 -18.85
C VAL A 132 -1.49 1.44 -19.28
N PHE A 133 -2.36 1.15 -18.33
CA PHE A 133 -3.72 0.70 -18.59
C PHE A 133 -4.69 1.89 -18.63
N GLY A 134 -5.12 2.28 -19.84
CA GLY A 134 -6.02 3.40 -20.12
C GLY A 134 -5.30 4.75 -20.12
N ASP A 135 -5.75 5.62 -21.03
CA ASP A 135 -5.33 7.02 -21.19
C ASP A 135 -6.53 7.97 -21.35
N ASP A 136 -7.71 7.44 -21.08
CA ASP A 136 -9.01 8.10 -21.26
C ASP A 136 -9.74 8.32 -19.92
N TYR A 137 -9.03 8.25 -18.79
CA TYR A 137 -9.60 8.60 -17.49
C TYR A 137 -9.78 10.13 -17.35
N PRO A 138 -10.79 10.59 -16.57
CA PRO A 138 -11.01 12.00 -16.30
C PRO A 138 -9.95 12.56 -15.31
N THR A 139 -8.69 12.52 -15.70
CA THR A 139 -7.51 12.91 -14.92
C THR A 139 -6.65 13.88 -15.76
N PRO A 140 -5.72 14.62 -15.17
CA PRO A 140 -4.93 15.61 -15.90
C PRO A 140 -4.13 15.07 -17.10
N ASP A 141 -3.73 13.80 -17.08
CA ASP A 141 -2.95 13.17 -18.15
C ASP A 141 -3.61 11.91 -18.73
N GLY A 142 -4.87 11.69 -18.43
CA GLY A 142 -5.66 10.57 -18.93
C GLY A 142 -5.37 9.24 -18.23
N SER A 143 -4.30 9.11 -17.45
CA SER A 143 -3.97 7.87 -16.76
C SER A 143 -4.59 7.81 -15.35
N CYS A 144 -4.68 6.61 -14.80
CA CYS A 144 -5.32 6.37 -13.52
C CYS A 144 -4.57 7.05 -12.37
N LEU A 145 -5.30 7.69 -11.43
CA LEU A 145 -4.73 8.26 -10.22
C LEU A 145 -4.63 7.20 -9.11
N ARG A 146 -3.60 7.31 -8.28
CA ARG A 146 -3.40 6.46 -7.09
C ARG A 146 -2.84 7.27 -5.92
N ASP A 147 -3.28 6.99 -4.71
CA ASP A 147 -2.66 7.50 -3.50
C ASP A 147 -1.54 6.53 -3.06
N PHE A 148 -0.30 6.95 -3.26
CA PHE A 148 0.87 6.15 -2.91
C PHE A 148 1.36 6.49 -1.52
N ILE A 149 1.55 5.46 -0.67
CA ILE A 149 2.10 5.59 0.67
C ILE A 149 3.39 4.77 0.80
N HIS A 150 4.41 5.35 1.42
CA HIS A 150 5.68 4.67 1.59
C HIS A 150 5.57 3.51 2.60
N VAL A 151 6.17 2.35 2.27
CA VAL A 151 6.10 1.14 3.10
C VAL A 151 6.62 1.33 4.53
N VAL A 152 7.61 2.21 4.73
CA VAL A 152 8.12 2.56 6.06
C VAL A 152 7.07 3.32 6.88
N ASP A 153 6.24 4.15 6.24
CA ASP A 153 5.17 4.87 6.94
C ASP A 153 4.06 3.92 7.35
N ILE A 154 3.76 2.91 6.51
CA ILE A 154 2.86 1.81 6.89
C ILE A 154 3.43 1.04 8.10
N ALA A 155 4.72 0.70 8.09
CA ALA A 155 5.35 0.01 9.22
C ALA A 155 5.28 0.85 10.51
N ARG A 156 5.52 2.17 10.41
CA ARG A 156 5.37 3.10 11.55
C ARG A 156 3.92 3.15 12.04
N ALA A 157 2.95 3.13 11.13
CA ALA A 157 1.54 3.09 11.50
C ALA A 157 1.19 1.82 12.33
N HIS A 158 1.77 0.66 12.01
CA HIS A 158 1.62 -0.54 12.82
C HIS A 158 2.20 -0.36 14.23
N VAL A 159 3.40 0.19 14.36
CA VAL A 159 4.00 0.49 15.67
C VAL A 159 3.10 1.44 16.47
N LYS A 160 2.60 2.50 15.82
CA LYS A 160 1.67 3.44 16.44
C LYS A 160 0.33 2.80 16.84
N SER A 161 -0.15 1.84 16.06
CA SER A 161 -1.35 1.07 16.43
C SER A 161 -1.14 0.21 17.68
N VAL A 162 0.07 -0.36 17.87
CA VAL A 162 0.41 -1.06 19.12
C VAL A 162 0.40 -0.09 20.31
N GLU A 163 1.04 1.10 20.16
CA GLU A 163 1.03 2.13 21.20
C GLU A 163 -0.40 2.60 21.51
N TYR A 164 -1.22 2.78 20.47
CA TYR A 164 -2.63 3.14 20.59
C TYR A 164 -3.43 2.11 21.37
N LEU A 165 -3.36 0.83 20.98
CA LEU A 165 -4.01 -0.28 21.69
C LEU A 165 -3.63 -0.28 23.18
N ARG A 166 -2.34 -0.09 23.51
CA ARG A 166 -1.85 -0.05 24.90
C ARG A 166 -2.31 1.18 25.68
N SER A 167 -2.58 2.29 25.03
CA SER A 167 -3.04 3.53 25.68
C SER A 167 -4.54 3.55 25.97
N ARG A 168 -5.31 2.67 25.29
CA ARG A 168 -6.77 2.61 25.45
C ARG A 168 -7.15 1.83 26.70
N LYS A 169 -8.15 2.34 27.41
CA LYS A 169 -8.69 1.71 28.61
C LYS A 169 -9.90 0.83 28.33
N GLU A 170 -10.48 0.96 27.15
CA GLU A 170 -11.63 0.18 26.72
C GLU A 170 -11.23 -1.28 26.57
N GLU A 171 -12.04 -2.16 27.13
CA GLU A 171 -11.81 -3.62 27.08
C GLU A 171 -12.07 -4.21 25.69
N LYS A 172 -12.84 -3.50 24.86
CA LYS A 172 -13.23 -3.92 23.52
C LYS A 172 -13.56 -2.73 22.61
N PHE A 173 -13.07 -2.80 21.37
CA PHE A 173 -13.44 -1.83 20.32
C PHE A 173 -12.97 -2.31 18.95
N PHE A 174 -13.59 -1.76 17.91
CA PHE A 174 -13.12 -1.86 16.53
C PHE A 174 -12.95 -0.46 15.97
N GLU A 175 -11.75 -0.14 15.51
CA GLU A 175 -11.46 1.19 14.97
C GLU A 175 -10.65 1.12 13.67
N PRO A 176 -11.22 1.63 12.54
CA PRO A 176 -10.53 1.70 11.27
C PRO A 176 -9.75 3.01 11.13
N PHE A 177 -8.61 2.93 10.42
CA PHE A 177 -7.79 4.09 10.02
C PHE A 177 -7.39 3.98 8.55
N ASN A 178 -7.60 5.04 7.80
CA ASN A 178 -7.11 5.17 6.43
C ASN A 178 -5.62 5.50 6.42
N LEU A 179 -4.84 4.74 5.66
CA LEU A 179 -3.41 4.98 5.48
C LEU A 179 -3.10 5.35 4.03
N GLY A 180 -3.01 6.64 3.78
CA GLY A 180 -2.64 7.26 2.51
C GLY A 180 -2.07 8.65 2.74
N THR A 181 -1.64 9.31 1.69
CA THR A 181 -1.06 10.66 1.72
C THR A 181 -2.11 11.76 1.53
N GLY A 182 -3.28 11.41 1.00
CA GLY A 182 -4.32 12.34 0.58
C GLY A 182 -3.98 13.06 -0.73
N LYS A 183 -2.93 12.62 -1.43
CA LYS A 183 -2.49 13.16 -2.73
C LYS A 183 -2.54 12.06 -3.77
N GLY A 184 -3.36 12.27 -4.80
CA GLY A 184 -3.37 11.40 -5.97
C GLY A 184 -2.17 11.71 -6.87
N VAL A 185 -1.47 10.67 -7.30
CA VAL A 185 -0.42 10.72 -8.32
C VAL A 185 -0.85 9.84 -9.48
N SER A 186 -0.75 10.34 -10.71
CA SER A 186 -1.12 9.56 -11.89
C SER A 186 -0.03 8.52 -12.24
N VAL A 187 -0.43 7.49 -12.96
CA VAL A 187 0.52 6.46 -13.43
C VAL A 187 1.59 7.07 -14.32
N LEU A 188 1.22 7.94 -15.25
CA LEU A 188 2.17 8.61 -16.14
C LEU A 188 3.05 9.62 -15.39
N GLU A 189 2.51 10.35 -14.42
CA GLU A 189 3.30 11.24 -13.56
C GLU A 189 4.37 10.45 -12.79
N LEU A 190 4.03 9.28 -12.23
CA LEU A 190 4.98 8.42 -11.54
C LEU A 190 6.09 7.93 -12.49
N ILE A 191 5.73 7.51 -13.71
CA ILE A 191 6.69 7.08 -14.75
C ILE A 191 7.63 8.23 -15.11
N ARG A 192 7.11 9.39 -15.44
CA ARG A 192 7.91 10.59 -15.81
C ARG A 192 8.83 11.04 -14.69
N THR A 193 8.32 11.00 -13.45
CA THR A 193 9.13 11.32 -12.27
C THR A 193 10.27 10.32 -12.11
N PHE A 194 9.99 9.04 -12.28
CA PHE A 194 10.99 7.98 -12.22
C PHE A 194 12.08 8.17 -13.32
N GLU A 195 11.68 8.45 -14.56
CA GLU A 195 12.58 8.71 -15.67
C GLU A 195 13.50 9.92 -15.38
N THR A 196 12.90 11.01 -14.92
CA THR A 196 13.63 12.28 -14.64
C THR A 196 14.67 12.09 -13.55
N VAL A 197 14.27 11.45 -12.43
CA VAL A 197 15.15 11.26 -11.28
C VAL A 197 16.31 10.33 -11.57
N ASN A 198 16.08 9.34 -12.43
CA ASN A 198 17.09 8.31 -12.74
C ASN A 198 17.82 8.57 -14.05
N ASN A 199 17.53 9.68 -14.72
CA ASN A 199 18.10 10.07 -16.02
C ASN A 199 18.07 8.94 -17.05
N LEU A 200 16.91 8.29 -17.21
CA LEU A 200 16.67 7.21 -18.15
C LEU A 200 15.30 7.35 -18.82
N LYS A 201 15.07 6.56 -19.86
CA LYS A 201 13.77 6.40 -20.51
C LYS A 201 13.25 4.99 -20.29
N LEU A 202 11.97 4.89 -19.96
CA LEU A 202 11.27 3.61 -19.84
C LEU A 202 10.56 3.29 -21.16
N ASN A 203 10.67 2.04 -21.58
CA ASN A 203 9.87 1.54 -22.68
C ASN A 203 8.47 1.17 -22.13
N TYR A 204 7.45 1.93 -22.53
CA TYR A 204 6.06 1.62 -22.17
C TYR A 204 5.11 1.84 -23.34
N SER A 205 3.97 1.15 -23.27
CA SER A 205 2.86 1.32 -24.20
C SER A 205 1.56 1.58 -23.42
N ILE A 206 0.61 2.20 -24.07
CA ILE A 206 -0.73 2.39 -23.53
C ILE A 206 -1.60 1.24 -24.02
N GLY A 207 -2.26 0.56 -23.09
CA GLY A 207 -3.22 -0.51 -23.35
C GLY A 207 -4.63 -0.13 -22.91
N PRO A 208 -5.62 -0.99 -23.17
CA PRO A 208 -6.98 -0.75 -22.71
C PRO A 208 -7.07 -0.69 -21.19
N ARG A 209 -8.15 -0.11 -20.65
CA ARG A 209 -8.40 -0.10 -19.20
C ARG A 209 -8.39 -1.52 -18.65
N ARG A 210 -7.80 -1.69 -17.48
CA ARG A 210 -7.80 -2.99 -16.79
C ARG A 210 -9.14 -3.22 -16.13
N ALA A 211 -9.71 -4.43 -16.25
CA ALA A 211 -10.93 -4.81 -15.54
C ALA A 211 -10.74 -4.63 -14.01
N GLY A 212 -11.68 -3.94 -13.37
CA GLY A 212 -11.65 -3.64 -11.93
C GLY A 212 -10.77 -2.45 -11.54
N ASP A 213 -10.22 -1.67 -12.49
CA ASP A 213 -9.61 -0.39 -12.19
C ASP A 213 -10.68 0.68 -12.00
N ASP A 214 -10.74 1.23 -10.80
CA ASP A 214 -11.54 2.41 -10.51
C ASP A 214 -10.74 3.67 -10.89
N PRO A 215 -11.26 4.52 -11.80
CA PRO A 215 -10.63 5.79 -12.15
C PRO A 215 -10.53 6.76 -10.96
N SER A 216 -11.45 6.63 -10.01
CA SER A 216 -11.56 7.50 -8.84
C SER A 216 -10.77 7.00 -7.61
N ALA A 217 -10.04 5.89 -7.71
CA ALA A 217 -9.25 5.32 -6.60
C ALA A 217 -8.10 6.25 -6.09
N ALA A 218 -7.99 7.45 -6.62
CA ALA A 218 -7.29 8.56 -6.00
C ALA A 218 -8.17 9.19 -4.93
N SER A 219 -8.40 8.47 -3.87
CA SER A 219 -9.09 9.03 -2.73
C SER A 219 -8.20 10.09 -2.09
N ARG A 220 -8.61 11.34 -2.20
CA ARG A 220 -8.13 12.37 -1.29
C ARG A 220 -8.68 12.03 0.08
N LEU A 221 -7.83 11.61 0.99
CA LEU A 221 -8.22 11.39 2.39
C LEU A 221 -8.75 12.68 2.98
N ARG A 222 -9.98 12.66 3.48
CA ARG A 222 -10.45 13.68 4.40
C ARG A 222 -9.80 13.41 5.75
N ARG A 223 -8.99 14.33 6.26
CA ARG A 223 -8.35 14.20 7.57
C ARG A 223 -9.44 14.34 8.64
N ARG A 224 -9.52 13.40 9.56
CA ARG A 224 -10.17 13.60 10.84
C ARG A 224 -9.41 14.70 11.58
N ALA A 225 -10.03 15.86 11.78
CA ALA A 225 -9.35 17.05 12.30
C ALA A 225 -9.02 16.96 13.80
N ASP A 226 -9.66 16.09 14.59
CA ASP A 226 -9.84 16.33 16.03
C ASP A 226 -9.38 15.22 16.98
N GLU A 227 -8.76 14.12 16.54
CA GLU A 227 -8.31 13.11 17.47
C GLU A 227 -6.81 12.82 17.34
N GLY A 228 -6.04 13.04 18.42
CA GLY A 228 -4.58 13.00 18.49
C GLY A 228 -3.87 11.74 17.95
N VAL A 229 -4.63 10.68 17.65
CA VAL A 229 -4.10 9.43 17.06
C VAL A 229 -4.03 9.55 15.53
N SER A 230 -5.06 10.08 14.87
CA SER A 230 -5.05 10.32 13.42
C SER A 230 -3.97 11.33 13.04
N ALA A 231 -3.78 12.39 13.83
CA ALA A 231 -2.69 13.34 13.67
C ALA A 231 -1.31 12.71 13.99
N GLY A 232 -1.21 11.82 14.96
CA GLY A 232 0.02 11.11 15.32
C GLY A 232 0.45 10.06 14.29
N LEU A 233 -0.51 9.32 13.73
CA LEU A 233 -0.26 8.31 12.69
C LEU A 233 -0.05 8.94 11.30
N GLN A 234 -0.70 10.07 11.00
CA GLN A 234 -0.65 10.70 9.67
C GLN A 234 0.36 11.86 9.59
N HIS A 235 0.51 12.67 10.62
CA HIS A 235 1.33 13.89 10.54
C HIS A 235 2.80 13.69 10.85
N ARG A 236 3.18 12.69 11.65
CA ARG A 236 4.59 12.36 11.89
C ARG A 236 5.20 11.43 10.86
N ALA A 237 4.40 10.63 10.16
CA ALA A 237 4.86 9.74 9.09
C ALA A 237 5.23 10.50 7.81
N ALA A 238 4.58 11.63 7.51
CA ALA A 238 4.80 12.39 6.28
C ALA A 238 5.93 13.43 6.37
N VAL A 239 6.42 13.83 7.55
CA VAL A 239 7.21 15.07 7.69
C VAL A 239 8.63 14.92 8.27
N ARG A 240 9.03 13.77 8.83
CA ARG A 240 10.37 13.69 9.46
C ARG A 240 11.10 12.36 9.24
N SER A 241 11.66 12.11 8.06
CA SER A 241 12.80 11.17 7.98
C SER A 241 13.66 11.29 6.72
N LEU A 242 14.16 12.49 6.42
CA LEU A 242 15.13 12.66 5.32
C LEU A 242 16.39 13.42 5.75
N SER A 243 16.75 13.44 7.01
CA SER A 243 18.06 13.90 7.40
C SER A 243 18.72 12.89 8.35
N ARG A 244 19.70 12.20 7.84
CA ARG A 244 20.70 11.33 8.48
C ARG A 244 20.53 9.83 8.19
N ALA A 245 21.15 9.34 7.14
CA ALA A 245 21.78 8.03 7.12
C ALA A 245 23.06 8.10 6.27
N ARG A 246 24.19 8.00 6.92
CA ARG A 246 25.47 7.61 6.32
C ARG A 246 25.48 6.08 6.25
N THR A 247 26.02 5.59 5.15
CA THR A 247 26.19 4.17 4.79
C THR A 247 26.99 3.37 5.81
N PRO A 248 26.77 2.03 5.91
CA PRO A 248 27.83 1.11 5.55
C PRO A 248 27.40 -0.01 4.58
N ASP A 249 28.37 -0.43 3.77
CA ASP A 249 28.32 -1.54 2.84
C ASP A 249 28.03 -2.89 3.52
N ARG A 250 26.98 -3.57 3.11
CA ARG A 250 26.89 -5.04 3.09
C ARG A 250 25.76 -5.49 2.16
N ALA A 251 26.08 -6.34 1.24
CA ALA A 251 25.23 -6.85 0.18
C ALA A 251 24.29 -7.97 0.67
N TRP A 252 23.04 -7.90 0.26
CA TRP A 252 22.05 -8.99 0.38
C TRP A 252 22.00 -9.79 -0.93
N HIS A 253 22.00 -11.13 -0.84
CA HIS A 253 21.94 -12.05 -1.99
C HIS A 253 20.61 -12.80 -2.03
N PRO A 254 19.75 -12.58 -3.06
CA PRO A 254 18.62 -13.47 -3.35
C PRO A 254 19.09 -14.64 -4.22
N GLY A 255 18.83 -15.86 -3.76
CA GLY A 255 19.08 -17.06 -4.59
C GLY A 255 18.26 -17.04 -5.87
N GLY A 256 18.90 -17.17 -7.02
CA GLY A 256 18.26 -17.38 -8.31
C GLY A 256 18.47 -16.31 -9.39
N LEU A 257 19.07 -15.16 -9.09
CA LEU A 257 19.46 -14.16 -10.10
C LEU A 257 20.97 -14.25 -10.40
N SER A 258 21.38 -13.96 -11.63
CA SER A 258 22.80 -13.85 -11.95
C SER A 258 23.45 -12.72 -11.15
N GLU A 259 24.75 -12.83 -10.85
CA GLU A 259 25.50 -11.84 -10.06
C GLU A 259 25.38 -10.42 -10.67
N THR A 260 25.31 -10.31 -11.98
CA THR A 260 25.14 -9.03 -12.71
C THR A 260 23.74 -8.46 -12.54
N GLN A 261 22.71 -9.30 -12.48
CA GLN A 261 21.33 -8.90 -12.23
C GLN A 261 21.15 -8.50 -10.76
N ASN A 262 21.76 -9.22 -9.83
CA ASN A 262 21.80 -8.88 -8.41
C ASN A 262 22.49 -7.55 -8.16
N ARG A 263 23.63 -7.26 -8.79
CA ARG A 263 24.34 -5.98 -8.69
C ARG A 263 23.53 -4.81 -9.25
N ARG A 264 22.74 -5.02 -10.30
CA ARG A 264 21.82 -4.00 -10.84
C ARG A 264 20.65 -3.76 -9.90
N PHE A 265 20.07 -4.79 -9.25
CA PHE A 265 18.97 -4.65 -8.29
C PHE A 265 19.41 -3.98 -6.99
N ALA A 266 20.60 -4.26 -6.47
CA ALA A 266 21.13 -3.67 -5.23
C ALA A 266 21.41 -2.17 -5.34
N ARG A 267 21.47 -1.61 -6.55
CA ARG A 267 21.71 -0.18 -6.79
C ARG A 267 20.44 0.69 -6.76
N TRP A 268 19.24 0.11 -6.60
CA TRP A 268 18.00 0.87 -6.65
C TRP A 268 17.60 1.37 -5.26
N ARG A 269 17.97 2.61 -4.92
CA ARG A 269 17.53 3.31 -3.71
C ARG A 269 16.34 4.20 -4.02
N TRP A 270 15.26 4.06 -3.26
CA TRP A 270 14.13 4.94 -3.29
C TRP A 270 14.28 6.01 -2.20
N HIS A 271 14.48 7.27 -2.59
CA HIS A 271 14.43 8.40 -1.67
C HIS A 271 13.23 9.27 -2.00
N LEU A 272 12.25 9.29 -1.10
CA LEU A 272 11.27 10.35 -1.04
C LEU A 272 11.92 11.52 -0.29
N ARG A 273 12.29 12.59 -0.96
CA ARG A 273 12.70 13.83 -0.31
C ARG A 273 11.48 14.72 -0.13
N ASP A 274 11.18 15.04 1.14
CA ASP A 274 10.42 16.23 1.48
C ASP A 274 11.30 17.45 1.23
N HIS A 275 10.80 18.31 0.42
CA HIS A 275 10.93 19.74 0.29
C HIS A 275 11.05 20.18 -1.15
N GLN A 276 9.89 20.25 -1.77
CA GLN A 276 9.47 21.39 -2.59
C GLN A 276 7.97 21.21 -2.84
N PRO A 277 7.18 22.26 -2.99
CA PRO A 277 5.72 22.16 -3.09
C PRO A 277 5.21 21.41 -4.34
N ASP A 278 6.10 20.96 -5.20
CA ASP A 278 5.80 20.46 -6.54
C ASP A 278 6.41 19.09 -6.84
N GLY A 279 6.04 18.03 -6.10
CA GLY A 279 6.23 16.69 -6.66
C GLY A 279 7.08 15.68 -5.93
N LEU A 280 6.74 14.45 -6.19
CA LEU A 280 7.42 13.22 -5.76
C LEU A 280 8.79 13.11 -6.45
N ARG A 281 9.89 13.06 -5.71
CA ARG A 281 11.22 12.79 -6.26
C ARG A 281 11.71 11.40 -5.88
N LEU A 282 11.97 10.58 -6.88
CA LEU A 282 12.49 9.22 -6.76
C LEU A 282 13.95 9.21 -7.27
N ARG A 283 14.92 8.82 -6.43
CA ARG A 283 16.33 8.65 -6.85
C ARG A 283 16.76 7.20 -6.77
N ILE A 284 17.59 6.80 -7.70
CA ILE A 284 18.44 5.62 -7.62
C ILE A 284 19.80 6.08 -7.10
N ALA A 285 20.36 5.38 -6.10
CA ALA A 285 21.74 5.61 -5.71
C ALA A 285 22.64 4.76 -6.60
N GLY A 286 23.62 5.40 -7.20
CA GLY A 286 24.70 4.77 -7.94
C GLY A 286 25.69 4.01 -7.05
#